data_e52506374ac3de17c2419c9a09ddeff7
#
_entry.id   e52506374ac3de17c2419c9a09ddeff7
#
_cell.length_a   1.000
_cell.length_b   1.000
_cell.length_c   1.000
_cell.angle_alpha   90.00
_cell.angle_beta   90.00
_cell.angle_gamma   90.00
#
_symmetry.space_group_name_H-M   'P 1'
#
loop_
_entity.id
_entity.type
_entity.pdbx_description
1 polymer ?
#
loop_
_entity_poly.entity_id
_entity_poly.type
_entity_poly.pdbx_seq_one_letter_code
_entity_poly.pdbx_strand_id
1 'polypeptide(L)'
;MTDPAPAPARRWGLLNAVLAVLVLGLLGWAVAIVAQGPAAVPDAIAPAHEPSAGERQLLAYDQVKAAAREWTTDFLHVDYRSMDPIMKRVLAGTAEPFKGQYESSRENLESLARINKSVSTGKVLQVGVSELEDDRATLYVAANSEVRNKNTDKPQTRYYRIELKMVRQGDNWLTSGLTFVG
;
A
#
# COMPACT_ATOMS: atom_id res chain seq x y z
N MET A 1 -27.10 84.95 18.36
CA MET A 1 -28.23 84.01 18.54
C MET A 1 -28.27 83.13 17.30
N THR A 2 -27.56 82.08 17.38
CA THR A 2 -27.46 81.08 16.24
C THR A 2 -28.08 79.78 16.71
N ASP A 3 -29.10 79.42 16.00
CA ASP A 3 -29.87 78.21 16.24
C ASP A 3 -29.10 76.94 15.81
N PRO A 4 -29.06 75.84 16.58
CA PRO A 4 -28.35 74.64 16.20
C PRO A 4 -29.22 73.75 15.23
N ALA A 5 -28.55 73.32 14.20
CA ALA A 5 -29.13 72.42 13.18
C ALA A 5 -29.53 71.05 13.75
N PRO A 6 -30.65 70.42 13.28
CA PRO A 6 -31.07 69.14 13.76
C PRO A 6 -30.25 67.99 13.19
N ALA A 7 -29.92 67.03 14.06
CA ALA A 7 -29.12 65.84 13.75
C ALA A 7 -29.85 64.83 12.83
N PRO A 8 -29.15 64.08 12.00
CA PRO A 8 -29.69 63.07 11.10
C PRO A 8 -29.92 61.70 11.79
N ALA A 9 -31.02 61.62 12.55
CA ALA A 9 -31.33 60.39 13.33
C ALA A 9 -32.20 59.32 12.59
N ARG A 10 -32.54 59.56 11.33
CA ARG A 10 -33.57 58.72 10.65
C ARG A 10 -33.02 57.62 9.73
N ARG A 11 -31.74 57.62 9.42
CA ARG A 11 -31.17 56.63 8.48
C ARG A 11 -30.66 55.36 9.15
N TRP A 12 -30.32 55.36 10.40
CA TRP A 12 -29.83 54.22 11.16
C TRP A 12 -30.91 53.20 11.53
N GLY A 13 -32.14 53.66 11.75
CA GLY A 13 -33.30 52.81 12.06
C GLY A 13 -33.68 51.91 10.88
N LEU A 14 -33.63 52.42 9.66
CA LEU A 14 -33.95 51.64 8.45
C LEU A 14 -32.86 50.62 8.14
N LEU A 15 -31.61 50.94 8.34
CA LEU A 15 -30.49 50.02 8.13
C LEU A 15 -30.55 48.86 9.12
N ASN A 16 -30.81 49.12 10.37
CA ASN A 16 -30.99 48.10 11.41
C ASN A 16 -32.23 47.22 11.19
N ALA A 17 -33.33 47.79 10.69
CA ALA A 17 -34.51 47.01 10.35
C ALA A 17 -34.27 46.05 9.16
N VAL A 18 -33.57 46.52 8.13
CA VAL A 18 -33.19 45.66 6.99
C VAL A 18 -32.24 44.55 7.42
N LEU A 19 -31.24 44.86 8.27
CA LEU A 19 -30.29 43.86 8.78
C LEU A 19 -31.03 42.82 9.66
N ALA A 20 -31.97 43.21 10.51
CA ALA A 20 -32.74 42.29 11.32
C ALA A 20 -33.59 41.36 10.48
N VAL A 21 -34.24 41.83 9.40
CA VAL A 21 -35.01 40.99 8.47
C VAL A 21 -34.12 40.03 7.73
N LEU A 22 -32.90 40.42 7.31
CA LEU A 22 -31.95 39.50 6.68
C LEU A 22 -31.44 38.41 7.64
N VAL A 23 -31.15 38.76 8.88
CA VAL A 23 -30.72 37.79 9.90
C VAL A 23 -31.84 36.80 10.24
N LEU A 24 -33.06 37.28 10.38
CA LEU A 24 -34.24 36.43 10.63
C LEU A 24 -34.56 35.54 9.42
N GLY A 25 -34.38 36.04 8.19
CA GLY A 25 -34.51 35.26 6.97
C GLY A 25 -33.47 34.14 6.86
N LEU A 26 -32.21 34.41 7.18
CA LEU A 26 -31.11 33.44 7.20
C LEU A 26 -31.30 32.40 8.31
N LEU A 27 -31.73 32.81 9.51
CA LEU A 27 -32.05 31.88 10.60
C LEU A 27 -33.25 31.00 10.26
N GLY A 28 -34.30 31.55 9.65
CA GLY A 28 -35.46 30.78 9.20
C GLY A 28 -35.07 29.76 8.13
N TRP A 29 -34.18 30.11 7.20
CA TRP A 29 -33.69 29.20 6.17
C TRP A 29 -32.79 28.11 6.74
N ALA A 30 -31.92 28.43 7.70
CA ALA A 30 -31.09 27.45 8.40
C ALA A 30 -31.94 26.44 9.22
N VAL A 31 -32.99 26.92 9.89
CA VAL A 31 -33.91 26.03 10.63
C VAL A 31 -34.72 25.13 9.68
N ALA A 32 -35.10 25.65 8.50
CA ALA A 32 -35.79 24.84 7.50
C ALA A 32 -34.93 23.71 6.93
N ILE A 33 -33.61 23.96 6.77
CA ILE A 33 -32.64 22.92 6.33
C ILE A 33 -32.46 21.86 7.43
N VAL A 34 -32.39 22.25 8.69
CA VAL A 34 -32.24 21.32 9.82
C VAL A 34 -33.52 20.51 10.07
N ALA A 35 -34.69 21.14 9.86
CA ALA A 35 -36.01 20.50 10.04
C ALA A 35 -36.35 19.50 8.90
N GLN A 36 -35.70 19.61 7.75
CA GLN A 36 -35.85 18.63 6.67
C GLN A 36 -34.94 17.43 6.89
N GLY A 37 -34.56 16.99 8.04
CA GLY A 37 -33.73 15.84 8.35
C GLY A 37 -32.91 15.33 7.20
N PRO A 38 -31.83 14.64 7.34
CA PRO A 38 -31.10 14.10 6.18
C PRO A 38 -32.13 13.35 5.35
N ALA A 39 -32.43 13.85 4.14
CA ALA A 39 -33.23 13.14 3.18
C ALA A 39 -32.64 11.73 3.18
N ALA A 40 -33.47 10.74 3.59
CA ALA A 40 -33.06 9.36 3.52
C ALA A 40 -32.59 9.16 2.09
N VAL A 41 -31.29 9.14 1.90
CA VAL A 41 -30.68 8.72 0.63
C VAL A 41 -31.26 7.32 0.49
N PRO A 42 -32.13 7.03 -0.49
CA PRO A 42 -32.53 5.66 -0.67
C PRO A 42 -31.21 4.89 -0.77
N ASP A 43 -31.07 3.79 -0.02
CA ASP A 43 -30.07 2.78 -0.20
C ASP A 43 -30.26 2.19 -1.62
N ALA A 44 -30.11 3.04 -2.63
CA ALA A 44 -29.70 2.60 -3.93
C ALA A 44 -28.27 2.11 -3.69
N ILE A 45 -28.13 0.81 -3.36
CA ILE A 45 -26.93 0.05 -3.61
C ILE A 45 -26.60 0.42 -5.05
N ALA A 46 -25.70 1.39 -5.24
CA ALA A 46 -25.15 1.66 -6.55
C ALA A 46 -24.66 0.30 -7.04
N PRO A 47 -25.11 -0.19 -8.20
CA PRO A 47 -24.65 -1.48 -8.68
C PRO A 47 -23.14 -1.43 -8.58
N ALA A 48 -22.56 -2.43 -7.89
CA ALA A 48 -21.13 -2.48 -7.68
C ALA A 48 -20.49 -2.26 -9.07
N HIS A 49 -19.81 -1.14 -9.23
CA HIS A 49 -19.23 -0.79 -10.52
C HIS A 49 -18.21 -1.88 -10.85
N GLU A 50 -18.52 -2.71 -11.84
CA GLU A 50 -17.55 -3.69 -12.31
C GLU A 50 -16.36 -2.91 -12.88
N PRO A 51 -15.13 -3.17 -12.38
CA PRO A 51 -13.98 -2.42 -12.81
C PRO A 51 -13.80 -2.59 -14.33
N SER A 52 -13.53 -1.50 -15.02
CA SER A 52 -13.20 -1.48 -16.45
C SER A 52 -11.97 -2.35 -16.73
N ALA A 53 -11.72 -2.69 -17.99
CA ALA A 53 -10.54 -3.47 -18.36
C ALA A 53 -9.22 -2.79 -17.92
N GLY A 54 -9.15 -1.45 -18.02
CA GLY A 54 -7.99 -0.68 -17.57
C GLY A 54 -7.81 -0.71 -16.05
N GLU A 55 -8.88 -0.60 -15.28
CA GLU A 55 -8.83 -0.70 -13.82
C GLU A 55 -8.42 -2.10 -13.37
N ARG A 56 -8.94 -3.16 -14.01
CA ARG A 56 -8.50 -4.54 -13.72
C ARG A 56 -7.03 -4.74 -13.99
N GLN A 57 -6.51 -4.18 -15.08
CA GLN A 57 -5.09 -4.24 -15.40
C GLN A 57 -4.23 -3.51 -14.37
N LEU A 58 -4.61 -2.31 -13.95
CA LEU A 58 -3.91 -1.57 -12.89
C LEU A 58 -3.90 -2.33 -11.57
N LEU A 59 -5.04 -2.91 -11.18
CA LEU A 59 -5.15 -3.75 -9.99
C LEU A 59 -4.22 -4.98 -10.07
N ALA A 60 -4.15 -5.64 -11.22
CA ALA A 60 -3.27 -6.78 -11.43
C ALA A 60 -1.78 -6.39 -11.31
N TYR A 61 -1.38 -5.23 -11.86
CA TYR A 61 -0.03 -4.68 -11.69
C TYR A 61 0.31 -4.43 -10.21
N ASP A 62 -0.60 -3.83 -9.47
CA ASP A 62 -0.37 -3.53 -8.06
C ASP A 62 -0.31 -4.80 -7.21
N GLN A 63 -1.18 -5.78 -7.48
CA GLN A 63 -1.18 -7.08 -6.79
C GLN A 63 0.13 -7.83 -6.99
N VAL A 64 0.58 -8.00 -8.24
CA VAL A 64 1.82 -8.73 -8.54
C VAL A 64 3.06 -8.04 -7.96
N LYS A 65 3.11 -6.70 -7.99
CA LYS A 65 4.19 -5.92 -7.36
C LYS A 65 4.20 -6.05 -5.85
N ALA A 66 3.03 -6.05 -5.21
CA ALA A 66 2.90 -6.24 -3.78
C ALA A 66 3.39 -7.63 -3.36
N ALA A 67 2.94 -8.69 -4.05
CA ALA A 67 3.37 -10.06 -3.82
C ALA A 67 4.89 -10.23 -4.02
N ALA A 68 5.45 -9.68 -5.09
CA ALA A 68 6.89 -9.72 -5.34
C ALA A 68 7.69 -9.00 -4.24
N ARG A 69 7.21 -7.87 -3.73
CA ARG A 69 7.85 -7.12 -2.66
C ARG A 69 7.84 -7.89 -1.34
N GLU A 70 6.70 -8.44 -0.97
CA GLU A 70 6.54 -9.21 0.26
C GLU A 70 7.42 -10.46 0.23
N TRP A 71 7.28 -11.26 -0.83
CA TRP A 71 8.06 -12.48 -0.99
C TRP A 71 9.57 -12.23 -0.99
N THR A 72 10.05 -11.21 -1.72
CA THR A 72 11.49 -10.87 -1.76
C THR A 72 11.99 -10.44 -0.39
N THR A 73 11.19 -9.71 0.37
CA THR A 73 11.54 -9.30 1.74
C THR A 73 11.73 -10.52 2.63
N ASP A 74 10.81 -11.49 2.58
CA ASP A 74 10.91 -12.75 3.32
C ASP A 74 12.09 -13.60 2.84
N PHE A 75 12.34 -13.68 1.53
CA PHE A 75 13.46 -14.42 0.97
C PHE A 75 14.83 -13.87 1.39
N LEU A 76 14.97 -12.57 1.52
CA LEU A 76 16.21 -11.90 1.96
C LEU A 76 16.36 -11.86 3.49
N HIS A 77 15.32 -12.28 4.23
CA HIS A 77 15.39 -12.37 5.68
C HIS A 77 16.03 -13.69 6.12
N VAL A 78 17.06 -13.60 6.95
CA VAL A 78 17.76 -14.75 7.53
C VAL A 78 18.01 -14.49 9.01
N ASP A 79 17.66 -15.43 9.86
CA ASP A 79 18.11 -15.47 11.24
C ASP A 79 18.42 -16.93 11.60
N TYR A 80 19.70 -17.23 11.80
CA TYR A 80 20.17 -18.58 12.08
C TYR A 80 19.54 -19.20 13.33
N ARG A 81 18.95 -18.39 14.20
CA ARG A 81 18.28 -18.84 15.44
C ARG A 81 16.86 -19.32 15.20
N SER A 82 16.25 -18.90 14.10
CA SER A 82 14.85 -19.20 13.77
C SER A 82 14.60 -19.34 12.28
N MET A 83 15.35 -20.24 11.61
CA MET A 83 15.24 -20.46 10.17
C MET A 83 13.91 -21.11 9.78
N ASP A 84 13.38 -22.04 10.57
CA ASP A 84 12.18 -22.80 10.20
C ASP A 84 10.95 -21.92 9.87
N PRO A 85 10.52 -20.96 10.73
CA PRO A 85 9.40 -20.08 10.39
C PRO A 85 9.70 -19.16 9.20
N ILE A 86 10.95 -18.75 8.99
CA ILE A 86 11.36 -17.92 7.84
C ILE A 86 11.18 -18.72 6.55
N MET A 87 11.71 -19.95 6.50
CA MET A 87 11.62 -20.82 5.33
C MET A 87 10.18 -21.22 5.01
N LYS A 88 9.33 -21.42 6.02
CA LYS A 88 7.90 -21.66 5.83
C LYS A 88 7.20 -20.49 5.15
N ARG A 89 7.50 -19.24 5.51
CA ARG A 89 6.94 -18.06 4.85
C ARG A 89 7.39 -17.96 3.40
N VAL A 90 8.68 -18.15 3.13
CA VAL A 90 9.19 -18.19 1.76
C VAL A 90 8.46 -19.24 0.93
N LEU A 91 8.33 -20.48 1.44
CA LEU A 91 7.66 -21.58 0.76
C LEU A 91 6.16 -21.32 0.53
N ALA A 92 5.48 -20.64 1.45
CA ALA A 92 4.07 -20.29 1.29
C ALA A 92 3.81 -19.37 0.09
N GLY A 93 4.80 -18.54 -0.29
CA GLY A 93 4.74 -17.65 -1.45
C GLY A 93 5.40 -18.23 -2.71
N THR A 94 5.68 -19.57 -2.76
CA THR A 94 6.33 -20.20 -3.93
C THR A 94 5.46 -21.21 -4.63
N ALA A 95 5.69 -21.33 -5.95
CA ALA A 95 5.15 -22.37 -6.83
C ALA A 95 6.27 -23.18 -7.48
N GLU A 96 5.92 -24.31 -8.09
CA GLU A 96 6.87 -25.09 -8.90
C GLU A 96 7.34 -24.30 -10.14
N PRO A 97 8.59 -24.52 -10.61
CA PRO A 97 9.57 -25.50 -10.09
C PRO A 97 10.41 -24.97 -8.91
N PHE A 98 10.34 -23.68 -8.57
CA PHE A 98 11.20 -23.07 -7.54
C PHE A 98 10.93 -23.64 -6.13
N LYS A 99 9.68 -24.02 -5.85
CA LYS A 99 9.30 -24.65 -4.58
C LYS A 99 10.13 -25.90 -4.27
N GLY A 100 10.15 -26.87 -5.20
CA GLY A 100 10.93 -28.09 -5.04
C GLY A 100 12.43 -27.84 -4.94
N GLN A 101 12.98 -26.86 -5.68
CA GLN A 101 14.38 -26.45 -5.58
C GLN A 101 14.72 -25.88 -4.21
N TYR A 102 13.86 -25.03 -3.67
CA TYR A 102 14.05 -24.43 -2.37
C TYR A 102 13.92 -25.44 -1.23
N GLU A 103 12.92 -26.33 -1.31
CA GLU A 103 12.73 -27.42 -0.34
C GLU A 103 13.94 -28.37 -0.31
N SER A 104 14.47 -28.77 -1.46
CA SER A 104 15.66 -29.63 -1.53
C SER A 104 16.92 -28.97 -0.98
N SER A 105 16.99 -27.64 -0.99
CA SER A 105 18.11 -26.86 -0.45
C SER A 105 17.98 -26.51 1.03
N ARG A 106 16.83 -26.80 1.65
CA ARG A 106 16.45 -26.33 2.99
C ARG A 106 17.48 -26.67 4.06
N GLU A 107 17.85 -27.96 4.17
CA GLU A 107 18.80 -28.40 5.20
C GLU A 107 20.18 -27.76 5.05
N ASN A 108 20.62 -27.60 3.79
CA ASN A 108 21.90 -26.96 3.51
C ASN A 108 21.88 -25.46 3.87
N LEU A 109 20.81 -24.76 3.52
CA LEU A 109 20.62 -23.34 3.85
C LEU A 109 20.58 -23.12 5.38
N GLU A 110 19.85 -23.95 6.09
CA GLU A 110 19.78 -23.88 7.55
C GLU A 110 21.13 -24.17 8.20
N SER A 111 21.83 -25.21 7.74
CA SER A 111 23.16 -25.57 8.22
C SER A 111 24.16 -24.45 8.00
N LEU A 112 24.22 -23.87 6.79
CA LEU A 112 25.11 -22.76 6.46
C LEU A 112 24.82 -21.51 7.29
N ALA A 113 23.53 -21.17 7.46
CA ALA A 113 23.11 -20.05 8.29
C ALA A 113 23.58 -20.24 9.75
N ARG A 114 23.42 -21.44 10.30
CA ARG A 114 23.80 -21.79 11.66
C ARG A 114 25.32 -21.78 11.87
N ILE A 115 26.08 -22.42 10.97
CA ILE A 115 27.56 -22.47 11.02
C ILE A 115 28.15 -21.05 10.95
N ASN A 116 27.58 -20.19 10.10
CA ASN A 116 28.08 -18.82 9.94
C ASN A 116 27.46 -17.83 10.92
N LYS A 117 26.47 -18.23 11.72
CA LYS A 117 25.68 -17.35 12.57
C LYS A 117 25.10 -16.17 11.77
N SER A 118 24.54 -16.47 10.59
CA SER A 118 24.07 -15.47 9.65
C SER A 118 22.78 -14.82 10.08
N VAL A 119 22.75 -13.50 10.05
CA VAL A 119 21.54 -12.67 10.19
C VAL A 119 21.51 -11.72 9.01
N SER A 120 20.36 -11.66 8.33
CA SER A 120 20.12 -10.75 7.21
C SER A 120 18.75 -10.11 7.33
N THR A 121 18.67 -8.82 7.06
CA THR A 121 17.40 -8.08 6.96
C THR A 121 17.34 -7.40 5.60
N GLY A 122 16.41 -7.87 4.77
CA GLY A 122 16.21 -7.38 3.41
C GLY A 122 15.27 -6.18 3.34
N LYS A 123 15.49 -5.33 2.34
CA LYS A 123 14.61 -4.24 1.96
C LYS A 123 14.49 -4.17 0.44
N VAL A 124 13.27 -4.25 -0.06
CA VAL A 124 13.00 -4.01 -1.48
C VAL A 124 12.97 -2.50 -1.74
N LEU A 125 13.84 -2.06 -2.65
CA LEU A 125 13.98 -0.66 -3.05
C LEU A 125 12.98 -0.32 -4.16
N GLN A 126 12.94 -1.17 -5.22
CA GLN A 126 12.07 -0.97 -6.37
C GLN A 126 11.61 -2.30 -6.96
N VAL A 127 10.40 -2.32 -7.50
CA VAL A 127 9.85 -3.42 -8.29
C VAL A 127 9.35 -2.87 -9.61
N GLY A 128 9.86 -3.41 -10.72
CA GLY A 128 9.39 -3.15 -12.08
C GLY A 128 8.76 -4.41 -12.66
N VAL A 129 7.60 -4.28 -13.30
CA VAL A 129 6.96 -5.36 -14.06
C VAL A 129 7.46 -5.23 -15.49
N SER A 130 8.09 -6.28 -16.00
CA SER A 130 8.54 -6.37 -17.38
C SER A 130 7.45 -6.94 -18.28
N GLU A 131 6.80 -8.00 -17.79
CA GLU A 131 5.72 -8.68 -18.51
C GLU A 131 4.62 -9.03 -17.52
N LEU A 132 3.36 -8.88 -17.94
CA LEU A 132 2.19 -9.28 -17.17
C LEU A 132 1.15 -9.87 -18.12
N GLU A 133 0.87 -11.14 -17.93
CA GLU A 133 -0.19 -11.91 -18.55
C GLU A 133 -1.27 -12.26 -17.50
N ASP A 134 -2.31 -12.95 -17.88
CA ASP A 134 -3.42 -13.29 -16.97
C ASP A 134 -2.98 -14.14 -15.76
N ASP A 135 -2.06 -15.09 -16.00
CA ASP A 135 -1.60 -16.07 -15.00
C ASP A 135 -0.08 -16.08 -14.78
N ARG A 136 0.67 -15.21 -15.46
CA ARG A 136 2.14 -15.14 -15.39
C ARG A 136 2.64 -13.72 -15.37
N ALA A 137 3.77 -13.52 -14.69
CA ALA A 137 4.44 -12.24 -14.71
C ALA A 137 5.95 -12.41 -14.60
N THR A 138 6.69 -11.50 -15.26
CA THR A 138 8.14 -11.34 -15.10
C THR A 138 8.40 -9.97 -14.48
N LEU A 139 9.13 -9.95 -13.36
CA LEU A 139 9.42 -8.72 -12.62
C LEU A 139 10.93 -8.60 -12.37
N TYR A 140 11.41 -7.36 -12.31
CA TYR A 140 12.75 -7.05 -11.84
C TYR A 140 12.66 -6.32 -10.50
N VAL A 141 13.41 -6.83 -9.52
CA VAL A 141 13.44 -6.31 -8.16
C VAL A 141 14.84 -5.81 -7.86
N ALA A 142 14.94 -4.54 -7.49
CA ALA A 142 16.12 -3.98 -6.85
C ALA A 142 15.92 -4.04 -5.33
N ALA A 143 16.86 -4.68 -4.63
CA ALA A 143 16.80 -4.84 -3.19
C ALA A 143 18.18 -4.66 -2.57
N ASN A 144 18.20 -4.45 -1.25
CA ASN A 144 19.41 -4.57 -0.46
C ASN A 144 19.15 -5.42 0.78
N SER A 145 20.20 -5.88 1.41
CA SER A 145 20.12 -6.43 2.76
C SER A 145 21.32 -6.00 3.60
N GLU A 146 21.07 -5.83 4.88
CA GLU A 146 22.11 -5.74 5.88
C GLU A 146 22.43 -7.15 6.38
N VAL A 147 23.65 -7.60 6.11
CA VAL A 147 24.11 -8.95 6.45
C VAL A 147 25.16 -8.88 7.54
N ARG A 148 24.99 -9.71 8.56
CA ARG A 148 25.95 -9.96 9.64
C ARG A 148 26.19 -11.45 9.78
N ASN A 149 27.42 -11.85 10.03
CA ASN A 149 27.79 -13.22 10.35
C ASN A 149 28.99 -13.24 11.31
N LYS A 150 29.44 -14.42 11.71
CA LYS A 150 30.57 -14.58 12.67
C LYS A 150 31.91 -13.98 12.20
N ASN A 151 32.06 -13.71 10.88
CA ASN A 151 33.30 -13.20 10.29
C ASN A 151 33.19 -11.69 9.96
N THR A 152 32.11 -11.00 10.38
CA THR A 152 31.93 -9.57 10.13
C THR A 152 31.88 -8.81 11.44
N ASP A 153 32.75 -7.81 11.61
CA ASP A 153 32.77 -6.92 12.79
C ASP A 153 31.56 -5.95 12.77
N LYS A 154 31.14 -5.56 11.58
CA LYS A 154 30.02 -4.65 11.34
C LYS A 154 29.06 -5.23 10.29
N PRO A 155 27.78 -4.85 10.32
CA PRO A 155 26.85 -5.18 9.26
C PRO A 155 27.37 -4.71 7.90
N GLN A 156 27.19 -5.53 6.89
CA GLN A 156 27.56 -5.21 5.50
C GLN A 156 26.30 -5.09 4.66
N THR A 157 26.15 -4.00 3.94
CA THR A 157 25.08 -3.84 2.97
C THR A 157 25.41 -4.57 1.68
N ARG A 158 24.49 -5.40 1.21
CA ARG A 158 24.56 -6.08 -0.08
C ARG A 158 23.41 -5.63 -0.96
N TYR A 159 23.69 -5.36 -2.23
CA TYR A 159 22.71 -4.96 -3.23
C TYR A 159 22.41 -6.13 -4.17
N TYR A 160 21.15 -6.29 -4.51
CA TYR A 160 20.66 -7.36 -5.38
C TYR A 160 19.84 -6.78 -6.51
N ARG A 161 19.98 -7.39 -7.68
CA ARG A 161 19.09 -7.26 -8.81
C ARG A 161 18.55 -8.66 -9.08
N ILE A 162 17.26 -8.80 -9.02
CA ILE A 162 16.59 -10.10 -9.05
C ILE A 162 15.55 -10.07 -10.15
N GLU A 163 15.57 -11.05 -11.03
CA GLU A 163 14.46 -11.39 -11.90
C GLU A 163 13.58 -12.41 -11.17
N LEU A 164 12.31 -12.10 -11.05
CA LEU A 164 11.29 -13.00 -10.51
C LEU A 164 10.35 -13.42 -11.63
N LYS A 165 10.10 -14.72 -11.71
CA LYS A 165 8.98 -15.29 -12.47
C LYS A 165 7.88 -15.63 -11.49
N MET A 166 6.70 -15.13 -11.73
CA MET A 166 5.55 -15.37 -10.86
C MET A 166 4.41 -16.00 -11.65
N VAL A 167 3.64 -16.85 -10.98
CA VAL A 167 2.43 -17.46 -11.52
C VAL A 167 1.26 -17.19 -10.59
N ARG A 168 0.08 -17.02 -11.17
CA ARG A 168 -1.15 -16.80 -10.43
C ARG A 168 -1.81 -18.14 -10.13
N GLN A 169 -2.14 -18.39 -8.87
CA GLN A 169 -2.91 -19.55 -8.42
C GLN A 169 -4.10 -19.06 -7.58
N GLY A 170 -5.29 -19.10 -8.17
CA GLY A 170 -6.47 -18.45 -7.61
C GLY A 170 -6.25 -16.95 -7.54
N ASP A 171 -6.35 -16.37 -6.35
CA ASP A 171 -6.16 -14.93 -6.12
C ASP A 171 -4.72 -14.55 -5.74
N ASN A 172 -3.82 -15.53 -5.63
CA ASN A 172 -2.46 -15.31 -5.15
C ASN A 172 -1.43 -15.37 -6.28
N TRP A 173 -0.47 -14.44 -6.24
CA TRP A 173 0.73 -14.48 -7.06
C TRP A 173 1.85 -15.18 -6.29
N LEU A 174 2.39 -16.26 -6.84
CA LEU A 174 3.44 -17.08 -6.24
C LEU A 174 4.70 -17.06 -7.10
N THR A 175 5.87 -17.04 -6.47
CA THR A 175 7.17 -17.08 -7.15
C THR A 175 7.47 -18.48 -7.66
N SER A 176 7.59 -18.64 -8.98
CA SER A 176 7.95 -19.89 -9.65
C SER A 176 9.40 -19.94 -10.11
N GLY A 177 10.12 -18.82 -10.07
CA GLY A 177 11.53 -18.73 -10.44
C GLY A 177 12.19 -17.48 -9.91
N LEU A 178 13.49 -17.59 -9.62
CA LEU A 178 14.34 -16.50 -9.18
C LEU A 178 15.71 -16.60 -9.85
N THR A 179 16.18 -15.48 -10.38
CA THR A 179 17.53 -15.36 -10.95
C THR A 179 18.18 -14.06 -10.46
N PHE A 180 19.40 -14.13 -9.96
CA PHE A 180 20.19 -12.92 -9.70
C PHE A 180 20.78 -12.43 -11.01
N VAL A 181 20.50 -11.17 -11.36
CA VAL A 181 21.00 -10.53 -12.58
C VAL A 181 22.14 -9.58 -12.20
N GLY A 182 23.30 -9.81 -12.82
CA GLY A 182 24.56 -9.10 -12.55
C GLY A 182 24.62 -7.70 -13.13
#